data_a374611a223590dfda34b3a842b3e4a1
#
_entry.id   a374611a223590dfda34b3a842b3e4a1
#
_cell.length_a   1.000
_cell.length_b   1.000
_cell.length_c   1.000
_cell.angle_alpha   90.00
_cell.angle_beta   90.00
_cell.angle_gamma   90.00
#
_symmetry.space_group_name_H-M   'P 1'
#
loop_
_entity.id
_entity.type
_entity.pdbx_description
1 polymer ?
#
loop_
_entity_poly.entity_id
_entity_poly.type
_entity_poly.pdbx_seq_one_letter_code
_entity_poly.pdbx_strand_id
1 'polypeptide(L)'
;MKRQIQQGFSLVELMVVVAILGIMTMIAIPTYSNYIKTSCMSTAGMNLQTLRTHQEAANIEYGTYTAGIHDGADPSSSTLSNMNTAAPLAPLYWNPDDNNEFKYVVAVGSTGNILNSYNVTVTGVGGCVDIEPIVDGI
;
A
#
# COMPACT_ATOMS: atom_id res chain seq x y z
N MET A 1 43.13 22.51 44.36
CA MET A 1 42.23 21.63 43.60
C MET A 1 40.81 22.11 43.84
N LYS A 2 40.10 22.64 42.80
CA LYS A 2 38.68 23.01 42.92
C LYS A 2 37.83 21.74 42.76
N ARG A 3 37.13 21.36 43.80
CA ARG A 3 36.11 20.31 43.70
C ARG A 3 34.95 20.80 42.85
N GLN A 4 34.73 20.17 41.69
CA GLN A 4 33.53 20.34 40.88
C GLN A 4 32.38 19.68 41.61
N ILE A 5 31.40 20.44 42.04
CA ILE A 5 30.17 19.92 42.64
C ILE A 5 29.34 19.38 41.47
N GLN A 6 29.23 18.08 41.32
CA GLN A 6 28.26 17.46 40.39
C GLN A 6 26.85 17.65 40.95
N GLN A 7 26.06 18.46 40.27
CA GLN A 7 24.63 18.58 40.57
C GLN A 7 23.92 17.36 39.98
N GLY A 8 23.31 16.55 40.84
CA GLY A 8 22.49 15.43 40.45
C GLY A 8 21.07 15.88 40.11
N PHE A 9 20.39 15.12 39.26
CA PHE A 9 18.99 15.36 38.90
C PHE A 9 18.07 15.20 40.12
N SER A 10 17.12 16.09 40.27
CA SER A 10 16.12 16.00 41.37
C SER A 10 15.04 14.98 40.99
N LEU A 11 14.51 14.24 41.96
CA LEU A 11 13.44 13.27 41.77
C LEU A 11 12.18 13.93 41.18
N VAL A 12 11.86 15.16 41.59
CA VAL A 12 10.74 15.94 41.10
C VAL A 12 10.92 16.30 39.60
N GLU A 13 12.12 16.63 39.18
CA GLU A 13 12.46 16.95 37.79
C GLU A 13 12.23 15.73 36.87
N LEU A 14 12.59 14.53 37.34
CA LEU A 14 12.31 13.29 36.61
C LEU A 14 10.79 13.02 36.54
N MET A 15 10.06 13.21 37.65
CA MET A 15 8.60 13.00 37.68
C MET A 15 7.86 13.92 36.70
N VAL A 16 8.24 15.19 36.60
CA VAL A 16 7.65 16.14 35.67
C VAL A 16 7.92 15.74 34.23
N VAL A 17 9.14 15.32 33.90
CA VAL A 17 9.50 14.89 32.54
C VAL A 17 8.67 13.67 32.11
N VAL A 18 8.54 12.64 32.96
CA VAL A 18 7.73 11.46 32.58
C VAL A 18 6.24 11.77 32.49
N ALA A 19 5.73 12.71 33.28
CA ALA A 19 4.34 13.16 33.18
C ALA A 19 4.08 13.86 31.85
N ILE A 20 4.96 14.75 31.40
CA ILE A 20 4.85 15.43 30.11
C ILE A 20 4.96 14.43 28.95
N LEU A 21 5.92 13.50 29.00
CA LEU A 21 6.08 12.45 28.00
C LEU A 21 4.81 11.57 27.91
N GLY A 22 4.18 11.24 29.05
CA GLY A 22 2.94 10.49 29.09
C GLY A 22 1.80 11.18 28.36
N ILE A 23 1.64 12.51 28.53
CA ILE A 23 0.61 13.28 27.83
C ILE A 23 0.92 13.36 26.32
N MET A 24 2.17 13.59 25.94
CA MET A 24 2.58 13.67 24.53
C MET A 24 2.36 12.37 23.77
N THR A 25 2.68 11.22 24.37
CA THR A 25 2.48 9.91 23.73
C THR A 25 1.01 9.60 23.49
N MET A 26 0.11 10.05 24.35
CA MET A 26 -1.32 9.84 24.18
C MET A 26 -1.88 10.50 22.89
N ILE A 27 -1.31 11.62 22.48
CA ILE A 27 -1.71 12.32 21.24
C ILE A 27 -0.90 11.81 20.04
N ALA A 28 0.37 11.50 20.23
CA ALA A 28 1.28 11.15 19.14
C ALA A 28 0.92 9.80 18.49
N ILE A 29 0.56 8.78 19.28
CA ILE A 29 0.27 7.44 18.78
C ILE A 29 -0.89 7.42 17.77
N PRO A 30 -2.10 7.95 18.06
CA PRO A 30 -3.21 7.91 17.10
C PRO A 30 -2.93 8.77 15.86
N THR A 31 -2.21 9.88 16.01
CA THR A 31 -1.85 10.73 14.87
C THR A 31 -0.89 10.01 13.91
N TYR A 32 0.09 9.29 14.46
CA TYR A 32 1.03 8.51 13.67
C TYR A 32 0.33 7.37 12.89
N SER A 33 -0.57 6.63 13.53
CA SER A 33 -1.35 5.57 12.89
C SER A 33 -2.18 6.12 11.71
N ASN A 34 -2.85 7.25 11.88
CA ASN A 34 -3.62 7.89 10.81
C ASN A 34 -2.73 8.35 9.65
N TYR A 35 -1.52 8.84 9.95
CA TYR A 35 -0.55 9.25 8.93
C TYR A 35 -0.11 8.05 8.08
N ILE A 36 0.21 6.91 8.71
CA ILE A 36 0.56 5.68 7.99
C ILE A 36 -0.59 5.23 7.09
N LYS A 37 -1.83 5.18 7.59
CA LYS A 37 -3.01 4.82 6.78
C LYS A 37 -3.18 5.73 5.57
N THR A 38 -3.04 7.04 5.74
CA THR A 38 -3.16 8.01 4.65
C THR A 38 -2.04 7.81 3.62
N SER A 39 -0.81 7.54 4.07
CA SER A 39 0.32 7.24 3.19
C SER A 39 0.06 5.97 2.36
N CYS A 40 -0.39 4.89 3.01
CA CYS A 40 -0.75 3.65 2.35
C CYS A 40 -1.85 3.86 1.28
N MET A 41 -2.91 4.57 1.60
CA MET A 41 -3.99 4.88 0.66
C MET A 41 -3.50 5.70 -0.53
N SER A 42 -2.60 6.66 -0.30
CA SER A 42 -2.00 7.47 -1.37
C SER A 42 -1.14 6.62 -2.31
N THR A 43 -0.30 5.74 -1.77
CA THR A 43 0.54 4.82 -2.55
C THR A 43 -0.31 3.85 -3.36
N ALA A 44 -1.32 3.24 -2.74
CA ALA A 44 -2.25 2.35 -3.43
C ALA A 44 -2.98 3.07 -4.58
N GLY A 45 -3.42 4.31 -4.36
CA GLY A 45 -4.07 5.13 -5.38
C GLY A 45 -3.17 5.46 -6.58
N MET A 46 -1.90 5.80 -6.33
CA MET A 46 -0.93 6.04 -7.41
C MET A 46 -0.67 4.78 -8.24
N ASN A 47 -0.46 3.64 -7.58
CA ASN A 47 -0.25 2.37 -8.25
C ASN A 47 -1.49 1.91 -9.04
N LEU A 48 -2.69 2.16 -8.51
CA LEU A 48 -3.94 1.89 -9.21
C LEU A 48 -4.06 2.72 -10.50
N GLN A 49 -3.64 3.99 -10.45
CA GLN A 49 -3.62 4.85 -11.64
C GLN A 49 -2.66 4.33 -12.72
N THR A 50 -1.45 3.86 -12.32
CA THR A 50 -0.50 3.26 -13.26
C THR A 50 -1.03 1.95 -13.83
N LEU A 51 -1.64 1.09 -13.00
CA LEU A 51 -2.28 -0.13 -13.44
C LEU A 51 -3.37 0.14 -14.48
N ARG A 52 -4.23 1.15 -14.24
CA ARG A 52 -5.26 1.57 -15.20
C ARG A 52 -4.66 1.98 -16.55
N THR A 53 -3.59 2.77 -16.54
CA THR A 53 -2.90 3.17 -17.77
C THR A 53 -2.36 1.97 -18.54
N HIS A 54 -1.79 0.99 -17.85
CA HIS A 54 -1.31 -0.24 -18.49
C HIS A 54 -2.46 -1.11 -19.02
N GLN A 55 -3.59 -1.16 -18.32
CA GLN A 55 -4.78 -1.88 -18.78
C GLN A 55 -5.35 -1.25 -20.08
N GLU A 56 -5.44 0.08 -20.14
CA GLU A 56 -5.88 0.78 -21.34
C GLU A 56 -4.90 0.57 -22.52
N ALA A 57 -3.61 0.60 -22.27
CA ALA A 57 -2.61 0.31 -23.28
C ALA A 57 -2.75 -1.13 -23.81
N ALA A 58 -2.95 -2.11 -22.93
CA ALA A 58 -3.18 -3.50 -23.31
C ALA A 58 -4.46 -3.65 -24.14
N ASN A 59 -5.54 -2.97 -23.77
CA ASN A 59 -6.78 -2.98 -24.53
C ASN A 59 -6.62 -2.38 -25.94
N ILE A 60 -5.86 -1.28 -26.08
CA ILE A 60 -5.58 -0.67 -27.38
C ILE A 60 -4.74 -1.60 -28.26
N GLU A 61 -3.74 -2.26 -27.70
CA GLU A 61 -2.80 -3.10 -28.46
C GLU A 61 -3.36 -4.49 -28.78
N TYR A 62 -4.04 -5.11 -27.82
CA TYR A 62 -4.49 -6.51 -27.91
C TYR A 62 -6.02 -6.68 -27.98
N GLY A 63 -6.79 -5.59 -27.79
CA GLY A 63 -8.25 -5.64 -27.79
C GLY A 63 -8.87 -6.29 -26.56
N THR A 64 -8.12 -6.41 -25.45
CA THR A 64 -8.59 -7.03 -24.21
C THR A 64 -7.86 -6.46 -23.00
N TYR A 65 -8.56 -6.39 -21.88
CA TYR A 65 -7.96 -6.15 -20.57
C TYR A 65 -7.34 -7.43 -20.04
N THR A 66 -6.50 -7.32 -19.03
CA THR A 66 -5.78 -8.44 -18.44
C THR A 66 -6.27 -8.69 -17.01
N ALA A 67 -6.77 -9.90 -16.73
CA ALA A 67 -7.11 -10.32 -15.37
C ALA A 67 -5.90 -11.01 -14.71
N GLY A 68 -5.78 -10.86 -13.39
CA GLY A 68 -4.70 -11.51 -12.63
C GLY A 68 -4.55 -10.94 -11.24
N ILE A 69 -3.53 -11.42 -10.55
CA ILE A 69 -3.22 -11.04 -9.17
C ILE A 69 -1.76 -10.57 -9.11
N HIS A 70 -1.53 -9.45 -8.44
CA HIS A 70 -0.23 -9.11 -7.89
C HIS A 70 -0.36 -9.20 -6.36
N ASP A 71 0.43 -10.03 -5.73
CA ASP A 71 0.44 -10.23 -4.29
C ASP A 71 1.79 -9.82 -3.71
N GLY A 72 1.83 -8.67 -3.05
CA GLY A 72 3.05 -8.18 -2.43
C GLY A 72 3.53 -9.04 -1.25
N ALA A 73 2.62 -9.70 -0.53
CA ALA A 73 2.98 -10.59 0.56
C ALA A 73 3.53 -11.95 0.07
N ASP A 74 3.06 -12.41 -1.11
CA ASP A 74 3.52 -13.63 -1.75
C ASP A 74 3.74 -13.41 -3.26
N PRO A 75 4.93 -12.92 -3.66
CA PRO A 75 5.24 -12.67 -5.06
C PRO A 75 5.16 -13.93 -5.94
N SER A 76 5.25 -15.13 -5.35
CA SER A 76 5.14 -16.40 -6.09
C SER A 76 3.71 -16.67 -6.58
N SER A 77 2.72 -16.08 -5.92
CA SER A 77 1.30 -16.14 -6.31
C SER A 77 0.90 -15.08 -7.34
N SER A 78 1.80 -14.14 -7.65
CA SER A 78 1.53 -13.03 -8.56
C SER A 78 1.47 -13.51 -10.00
N THR A 79 0.34 -13.25 -10.65
CA THR A 79 0.11 -13.58 -12.07
C THR A 79 0.20 -12.34 -12.98
N LEU A 80 -0.04 -11.12 -12.46
CA LEU A 80 0.06 -9.89 -13.24
C LEU A 80 1.49 -9.55 -13.67
N SER A 81 2.49 -9.81 -12.82
CA SER A 81 3.90 -9.60 -13.17
C SER A 81 4.52 -10.76 -13.97
N ASN A 82 3.95 -11.96 -13.87
CA ASN A 82 4.43 -13.17 -14.54
C ASN A 82 3.77 -13.43 -15.90
N MET A 83 2.89 -12.60 -16.37
CA MET A 83 2.19 -12.77 -17.65
C MET A 83 3.07 -12.63 -18.89
N ASN A 84 4.38 -12.55 -18.70
CA ASN A 84 5.35 -12.56 -19.80
C ASN A 84 5.50 -13.94 -20.46
N THR A 85 4.88 -15.01 -19.96
CA THR A 85 5.30 -16.38 -20.38
C THR A 85 4.21 -17.33 -20.85
N ALA A 86 2.93 -17.12 -20.66
CA ALA A 86 2.01 -18.26 -20.85
C ALA A 86 0.56 -18.00 -21.26
N ALA A 87 0.14 -16.83 -21.66
CA ALA A 87 -1.26 -16.67 -22.05
C ALA A 87 -1.43 -15.95 -23.39
N PRO A 88 -2.40 -16.34 -24.24
CA PRO A 88 -2.80 -15.59 -25.42
C PRO A 88 -3.52 -14.27 -25.07
N LEU A 89 -3.51 -13.88 -23.81
CA LEU A 89 -4.07 -12.65 -23.29
C LEU A 89 -2.94 -11.64 -23.05
N ALA A 90 -3.19 -10.39 -23.37
CA ALA A 90 -2.26 -9.27 -23.36
C ALA A 90 -1.25 -9.28 -22.21
N PRO A 91 0.06 -9.24 -22.48
CA PRO A 91 1.05 -9.13 -21.44
C PRO A 91 0.97 -7.74 -20.78
N LEU A 92 0.60 -7.71 -19.51
CA LEU A 92 0.61 -6.50 -18.73
C LEU A 92 1.97 -6.33 -18.04
N TYR A 93 2.86 -5.53 -18.62
CA TYR A 93 4.16 -5.21 -18.02
C TYR A 93 3.99 -4.16 -16.92
N TRP A 94 3.32 -4.55 -15.83
CA TRP A 94 3.09 -3.68 -14.70
C TRP A 94 3.76 -4.24 -13.45
N ASN A 95 4.56 -3.42 -12.80
CA ASN A 95 5.22 -3.73 -11.54
C ASN A 95 5.05 -2.52 -10.61
N PRO A 96 4.24 -2.61 -9.55
CA PRO A 96 4.04 -1.52 -8.64
C PRO A 96 5.28 -1.26 -7.80
N ASP A 97 5.54 0.01 -7.51
CA ASP A 97 6.54 0.43 -6.53
C ASP A 97 5.84 0.57 -5.16
N ASP A 98 5.62 -0.55 -4.50
CA ASP A 98 4.78 -0.63 -3.31
C ASP A 98 5.45 -1.34 -2.12
N ASN A 99 6.75 -1.65 -2.20
CA ASN A 99 7.50 -2.40 -1.19
C ASN A 99 6.82 -3.69 -0.72
N ASN A 100 6.01 -4.31 -1.59
CA ASN A 100 5.23 -5.51 -1.27
C ASN A 100 4.17 -5.29 -0.16
N GLU A 101 3.60 -4.10 -0.08
CA GLU A 101 2.61 -3.73 0.94
C GLU A 101 1.17 -3.85 0.45
N PHE A 102 0.94 -4.22 -0.82
CA PHE A 102 -0.39 -4.31 -1.40
C PHE A 102 -0.60 -5.58 -2.22
N LYS A 103 -1.86 -6.00 -2.23
CA LYS A 103 -2.38 -7.03 -3.12
C LYS A 103 -3.38 -6.40 -4.08
N TYR A 104 -3.14 -6.56 -5.36
CA TYR A 104 -4.03 -6.11 -6.45
C TYR A 104 -4.66 -7.32 -7.11
N VAL A 105 -5.97 -7.33 -7.18
CA VAL A 105 -6.74 -8.38 -7.87
C VAL A 105 -7.52 -7.73 -9.00
N VAL A 106 -7.16 -8.08 -10.24
CA VAL A 106 -7.87 -7.64 -11.43
C VAL A 106 -8.79 -8.77 -11.89
N ALA A 107 -10.06 -8.50 -11.90
CA ALA A 107 -11.12 -9.44 -12.30
C ALA A 107 -11.96 -8.86 -13.43
N VAL A 108 -12.86 -9.67 -13.94
CA VAL A 108 -13.86 -9.27 -14.93
C VAL A 108 -14.75 -8.18 -14.34
N GLY A 109 -14.99 -7.11 -15.09
CA GLY A 109 -15.78 -5.96 -14.64
C GLY A 109 -17.29 -6.15 -14.79
N SER A 110 -18.01 -5.03 -14.80
CA SER A 110 -19.47 -4.96 -14.76
C SER A 110 -20.19 -5.62 -15.94
N THR A 111 -19.53 -5.71 -17.09
CA THR A 111 -20.12 -6.34 -18.30
C THR A 111 -20.04 -7.86 -18.31
N GLY A 112 -19.36 -8.48 -17.34
CA GLY A 112 -19.14 -9.91 -17.29
C GLY A 112 -18.15 -10.43 -18.35
N ASN A 113 -17.45 -9.54 -19.06
CA ASN A 113 -16.49 -9.89 -20.11
C ASN A 113 -15.24 -9.02 -19.99
N ILE A 114 -14.07 -9.64 -19.82
CA ILE A 114 -12.78 -8.97 -19.71
C ILE A 114 -12.39 -8.18 -20.96
N LEU A 115 -13.00 -8.46 -22.12
CA LEU A 115 -12.78 -7.70 -23.33
C LEU A 115 -13.32 -6.26 -23.23
N ASN A 116 -14.34 -6.05 -22.41
CA ASN A 116 -15.07 -4.78 -22.36
C ASN A 116 -14.93 -4.04 -21.03
N SER A 117 -14.63 -4.77 -19.96
CA SER A 117 -14.55 -4.18 -18.63
C SER A 117 -13.69 -5.01 -17.68
N TYR A 118 -13.08 -4.34 -16.72
CA TYR A 118 -12.35 -4.96 -15.60
C TYR A 118 -12.70 -4.27 -14.29
N ASN A 119 -12.40 -4.95 -13.19
CA ASN A 119 -12.53 -4.44 -11.84
C ASN A 119 -11.23 -4.72 -11.10
N VAL A 120 -10.72 -3.75 -10.36
CA VAL A 120 -9.51 -3.88 -9.54
C VAL A 120 -9.90 -3.76 -8.08
N THR A 121 -9.50 -4.72 -7.28
CA THR A 121 -9.59 -4.65 -5.82
C THR A 121 -8.18 -4.56 -5.25
N VAL A 122 -7.90 -3.51 -4.49
CA VAL A 122 -6.63 -3.30 -3.81
C VAL A 122 -6.84 -3.51 -2.33
N THR A 123 -6.06 -4.40 -1.74
CA THR A 123 -6.03 -4.66 -0.30
C THR A 123 -4.64 -4.43 0.25
N GLY A 124 -4.55 -3.79 1.40
CA GLY A 124 -3.27 -3.64 2.09
C GLY A 124 -2.82 -4.95 2.70
N VAL A 125 -1.52 -5.22 2.64
CA VAL A 125 -0.84 -6.33 3.31
C VAL A 125 0.37 -5.80 4.06
N GLY A 126 1.00 -6.58 4.90
CA GLY A 126 2.19 -6.13 5.63
C GLY A 126 1.95 -4.86 6.48
N GLY A 127 2.70 -3.80 6.21
CA GLY A 127 2.60 -2.52 6.92
C GLY A 127 1.31 -1.74 6.66
N CYS A 128 0.59 -2.08 5.58
CA CYS A 128 -0.63 -1.39 5.14
C CYS A 128 -1.92 -2.20 5.37
N VAL A 129 -1.91 -3.24 6.21
CA VAL A 129 -3.05 -4.15 6.44
C VAL A 129 -4.32 -3.45 6.93
N ASP A 130 -4.21 -2.31 7.59
CA ASP A 130 -5.32 -1.59 8.21
C ASP A 130 -6.08 -0.62 7.28
N ILE A 131 -5.80 -0.62 5.98
CA ILE A 131 -6.55 0.20 5.02
C ILE A 131 -7.82 -0.51 4.57
N GLU A 132 -8.88 0.27 4.32
CA GLU A 132 -10.08 -0.24 3.65
C GLU A 132 -9.74 -0.66 2.22
N PRO A 133 -10.30 -1.77 1.72
CA PRO A 133 -10.11 -2.19 0.34
C PRO A 133 -10.58 -1.11 -0.65
N ILE A 134 -9.73 -0.77 -1.61
CA ILE A 134 -10.07 0.15 -2.70
C ILE A 134 -10.60 -0.67 -3.85
N VAL A 135 -11.79 -0.36 -4.33
CA VAL A 135 -12.39 -0.99 -5.51
C VAL A 135 -12.53 0.06 -6.60
N ASP A 136 -11.96 -0.23 -7.77
CA ASP A 136 -12.01 0.63 -8.94
C ASP A 136 -12.18 -0.22 -10.21
N GLY A 137 -12.78 0.34 -11.27
CA GLY A 137 -13.01 -0.41 -12.51
C GLY A 137 -13.86 0.35 -13.52
N ILE A 138 -14.04 -0.24 -14.69
CA ILE A 138 -14.91 0.21 -15.78
C ILE A 138 -15.80 -0.94 -16.30
#